data_1a081b3927c8865d2971e453ba979bd4
#
_entry.id   1a081b3927c8865d2971e453ba979bd4
#
_cell.length_a   1.000
_cell.length_b   1.000
_cell.length_c   1.000
_cell.angle_alpha   90.00
_cell.angle_beta   90.00
_cell.angle_gamma   90.00
#
_symmetry.space_group_name_H-M   'P 1'
#
loop_
_entity.id
_entity.type
_entity.pdbx_description
1 polymer ?
#
loop_
_entity_poly.entity_id
_entity_poly.type
_entity_poly.pdbx_seq_one_letter_code
_entity_poly.pdbx_strand_id
1 'polypeptide(L)'
;MRNIKLTIEYDGKRYSGWQRLGDDDKTIQGKIEKVLHQMTNEEIEIIGSGRTDAGTHARGQVANFKTNTEIELSEMIDFMNRYLPRDIVIKRIEEMPERFHARYNAVGKKYSYYVWNNVIPSAFERNHSFYFPQELDMDKLNAACEN
;
A
#
# COMPACT_ATOMS: atom_id res chain seq x y z
N MET A 1 21.40 -13.38 0.84
CA MET A 1 19.94 -13.25 1.02
C MET A 1 19.31 -12.70 -0.24
N ARG A 2 18.15 -13.22 -0.57
CA ARG A 2 17.33 -12.67 -1.65
C ARG A 2 16.69 -11.37 -1.19
N ASN A 3 16.55 -10.43 -2.11
CA ASN A 3 15.88 -9.16 -1.87
C ASN A 3 14.63 -9.09 -2.76
N ILE A 4 13.47 -9.08 -2.15
CA ILE A 4 12.19 -9.22 -2.84
C ILE A 4 11.43 -7.89 -2.76
N LYS A 5 11.04 -7.37 -3.92
CA LYS A 5 10.24 -6.17 -4.06
C LYS A 5 8.77 -6.55 -4.26
N LEU A 6 7.90 -5.87 -3.55
CA LEU A 6 6.45 -6.01 -3.65
C LEU A 6 5.85 -4.71 -4.17
N THR A 7 4.86 -4.83 -5.06
CA THR A 7 3.94 -3.75 -5.39
C THR A 7 2.59 -4.11 -4.77
N ILE A 8 2.09 -3.23 -3.92
CA ILE A 8 1.00 -3.51 -2.99
C ILE A 8 -0.15 -2.54 -3.21
N GLU A 9 -1.36 -3.08 -3.28
CA GLU A 9 -2.60 -2.31 -3.31
C GLU A 9 -3.36 -2.55 -2.01
N TYR A 10 -3.88 -1.51 -1.39
CA TYR A 10 -4.73 -1.69 -0.21
C TYR A 10 -5.80 -0.61 -0.07
N ASP A 11 -6.96 -1.04 0.42
CA ASP A 11 -7.98 -0.17 0.97
C ASP A 11 -7.65 0.04 2.46
N GLY A 12 -7.15 1.21 2.78
CA GLY A 12 -6.65 1.50 4.13
C GLY A 12 -7.70 1.84 5.17
N LYS A 13 -8.99 1.81 4.83
CA LYS A 13 -10.08 2.28 5.70
C LYS A 13 -10.07 1.63 7.10
N ARG A 14 -9.78 0.34 7.17
CA ARG A 14 -9.81 -0.43 8.42
C ARG A 14 -8.45 -0.50 9.13
N TYR A 15 -7.45 0.23 8.64
CA TYR A 15 -6.08 0.13 9.14
C TYR A 15 -5.62 1.42 9.81
N SER A 16 -4.71 1.26 10.78
CA SER A 16 -4.07 2.35 11.50
C SER A 16 -2.91 2.98 10.72
N GLY A 17 -2.82 2.72 9.43
CA GLY A 17 -1.77 3.17 8.53
C GLY A 17 -0.85 2.05 8.08
N TRP A 18 0.20 2.45 7.37
CA TRP A 18 1.20 1.50 6.87
C TRP A 18 2.06 0.91 7.98
N GLN A 19 2.65 1.77 8.81
CA GLN A 19 3.73 1.40 9.72
C GLN A 19 3.23 0.63 10.94
N ARG A 20 3.85 -0.53 11.18
CA ARG A 20 3.66 -1.28 12.42
C ARG A 20 4.29 -0.52 13.61
N LEU A 21 3.51 -0.31 14.65
CA LEU A 21 3.95 0.31 15.90
C LEU A 21 3.70 -0.69 17.03
N GLY A 22 4.78 -1.22 17.58
CA GLY A 22 4.68 -2.20 18.66
C GLY A 22 3.94 -3.47 18.21
N ASP A 23 2.98 -3.90 19.02
CA ASP A 23 2.16 -5.10 18.78
C ASP A 23 0.84 -4.81 18.03
N ASP A 24 0.69 -3.61 17.47
CA ASP A 24 -0.51 -3.25 16.71
C ASP A 24 -0.59 -4.07 15.42
N ASP A 25 -1.56 -4.99 15.35
CA ASP A 25 -1.80 -5.84 14.20
C ASP A 25 -2.73 -5.20 13.15
N LYS A 26 -3.18 -3.96 13.39
CA LYS A 26 -4.07 -3.21 12.49
C LYS A 26 -3.32 -2.36 11.48
N THR A 27 -2.09 -2.70 11.17
CA THR A 27 -1.28 -1.99 10.17
C THR A 27 -1.09 -2.84 8.93
N ILE A 28 -0.89 -2.19 7.79
CA ILE A 28 -0.62 -2.89 6.52
C ILE A 28 0.67 -3.69 6.63
N GLN A 29 1.74 -3.07 7.15
CA GLN A 29 3.03 -3.71 7.39
C GLN A 29 2.87 -4.96 8.26
N GLY A 30 2.18 -4.85 9.39
CA GLY A 30 1.99 -5.95 10.32
C GLY A 30 1.25 -7.14 9.70
N LYS A 31 0.23 -6.89 8.88
CA LYS A 31 -0.50 -7.96 8.17
C LYS A 31 0.39 -8.70 7.18
N ILE A 32 1.18 -7.97 6.41
CA ILE A 32 2.08 -8.57 5.42
C ILE A 32 3.19 -9.36 6.11
N GLU A 33 3.81 -8.81 7.15
CA GLU A 33 4.87 -9.49 7.90
C GLU A 33 4.38 -10.80 8.53
N LYS A 34 3.16 -10.81 9.05
CA LYS A 34 2.54 -12.02 9.61
C LYS A 34 2.39 -13.12 8.55
N VAL A 35 1.95 -12.77 7.35
CA VAL A 35 1.81 -13.74 6.25
C VAL A 35 3.18 -14.21 5.77
N LEU A 36 4.17 -13.31 5.69
CA LEU A 36 5.54 -13.67 5.36
C LEU A 36 6.13 -14.66 6.37
N HIS A 37 5.89 -14.42 7.66
CA HIS A 37 6.31 -15.36 8.71
C HIS A 37 5.68 -16.74 8.54
N GLN A 38 4.38 -16.80 8.27
CA GLN A 38 3.68 -18.06 8.01
C GLN A 38 4.26 -18.81 6.81
N MET A 39 4.66 -18.08 5.77
CA MET A 39 5.18 -18.66 4.54
C MET A 39 6.62 -19.17 4.67
N THR A 40 7.47 -18.41 5.36
CA THR A 40 8.92 -18.64 5.36
C THR A 40 9.46 -19.16 6.69
N ASN A 41 8.70 -19.04 7.75
CA ASN A 41 9.14 -19.28 9.13
C ASN A 41 10.32 -18.37 9.55
N GLU A 42 10.49 -17.24 8.89
CA GLU A 42 11.49 -16.22 9.22
C GLU A 42 10.82 -15.01 9.86
N GLU A 43 11.53 -14.32 10.74
CA GLU A 43 11.15 -13.00 11.22
C GLU A 43 11.59 -11.97 10.18
N ILE A 44 10.63 -11.47 9.42
CA ILE A 44 10.87 -10.56 8.30
C ILE A 44 10.27 -9.19 8.61
N GLU A 45 11.08 -8.15 8.47
CA GLU A 45 10.63 -6.77 8.47
C GLU A 45 10.61 -6.23 7.04
N ILE A 46 9.46 -5.70 6.61
CA ILE A 46 9.35 -5.09 5.29
C ILE A 46 9.62 -3.59 5.37
N ILE A 47 10.24 -3.07 4.32
CA ILE A 47 10.59 -1.66 4.20
C ILE A 47 9.71 -1.05 3.11
N GLY A 48 8.80 -0.15 3.51
CA GLY A 48 7.98 0.60 2.57
C GLY A 48 8.71 1.80 1.99
N SER A 49 8.39 2.15 0.75
CA SER A 49 8.92 3.36 0.11
C SER A 49 8.44 4.63 0.79
N GLY A 50 7.26 4.59 1.40
CA GLY A 50 6.71 5.68 2.18
C GLY A 50 5.70 5.17 3.19
N ARG A 51 5.45 5.97 4.21
CA ARG A 51 4.43 5.70 5.21
C ARG A 51 3.14 6.37 4.78
N THR A 52 2.03 5.68 4.95
CA THR A 52 0.69 6.25 4.76
C THR A 52 -0.01 6.31 6.10
N ASP A 53 -0.83 7.35 6.29
CA ASP A 53 -1.57 7.56 7.52
C ASP A 53 -2.78 6.63 7.63
N ALA A 54 -3.37 6.56 8.83
CA ALA A 54 -4.57 5.79 9.07
C ALA A 54 -5.67 6.12 8.05
N GLY A 55 -6.28 5.09 7.50
CA GLY A 55 -7.36 5.23 6.53
C GLY A 55 -6.92 5.54 5.09
N THR A 56 -5.64 5.78 4.85
CA THR A 56 -5.12 6.09 3.52
C THR A 56 -5.03 4.83 2.66
N HIS A 57 -5.48 4.93 1.41
CA HIS A 57 -5.40 3.87 0.42
C HIS A 57 -4.10 3.94 -0.38
N ALA A 58 -3.74 2.85 -1.05
CA ALA A 58 -2.67 2.84 -2.04
C ALA A 58 -3.03 1.96 -3.21
N ARG A 59 -2.69 2.39 -4.42
CA ARG A 59 -2.82 1.58 -5.64
C ARG A 59 -1.52 0.91 -6.04
N GLY A 60 -0.39 1.36 -5.50
CA GLY A 60 0.93 0.86 -5.87
C GLY A 60 2.00 1.22 -4.85
N GLN A 61 1.77 0.94 -3.58
CA GLN A 61 2.82 1.04 -2.57
C GLN A 61 3.94 0.05 -2.90
N VAL A 62 5.16 0.49 -2.81
CA VAL A 62 6.34 -0.34 -3.03
C VAL A 62 7.00 -0.66 -1.70
N ALA A 63 7.35 -1.92 -1.50
CA ALA A 63 8.09 -2.37 -0.33
C ALA A 63 9.10 -3.43 -0.74
N ASN A 64 10.11 -3.66 0.10
CA ASN A 64 11.02 -4.77 -0.09
C ASN A 64 11.34 -5.45 1.23
N PHE A 65 11.75 -6.69 1.14
CA PHE A 65 12.22 -7.48 2.28
C PHE A 65 13.32 -8.43 1.87
N LYS A 66 14.09 -8.85 2.85
CA LYS A 66 15.16 -9.83 2.65
C LYS A 66 14.75 -11.18 3.23
N THR A 67 15.12 -12.26 2.53
CA THR A 67 14.74 -13.61 2.93
C THR A 67 15.78 -14.63 2.46
N ASN A 68 15.89 -15.72 3.21
CA ASN A 68 16.69 -16.88 2.80
C ASN A 68 15.86 -17.98 2.14
N THR A 69 14.55 -17.77 2.03
CA THR A 69 13.67 -18.80 1.47
C THR A 69 13.99 -19.05 -0.01
N GLU A 70 13.84 -20.30 -0.41
CA GLU A 70 14.00 -20.75 -1.80
C GLU A 70 12.67 -20.82 -2.56
N ILE A 71 11.57 -20.43 -1.91
CA ILE A 71 10.23 -20.45 -2.52
C ILE A 71 10.22 -19.58 -3.79
N GLU A 72 9.64 -20.12 -4.86
CA GLU A 72 9.53 -19.42 -6.14
C GLU A 72 8.60 -18.20 -6.02
N LEU A 73 8.90 -17.14 -6.79
CA LEU A 73 8.12 -15.89 -6.74
C LEU A 73 6.63 -16.12 -7.03
N SER A 74 6.30 -17.00 -7.96
CA SER A 74 4.91 -17.36 -8.28
C SER A 74 4.18 -17.99 -7.10
N GLU A 75 4.86 -18.84 -6.35
CA GLU A 75 4.30 -19.46 -5.14
C GLU A 75 4.16 -18.45 -4.00
N MET A 76 5.12 -17.52 -3.89
CA MET A 76 5.08 -16.46 -2.88
C MET A 76 3.86 -15.56 -3.06
N ILE A 77 3.63 -15.06 -4.27
CA ILE A 77 2.50 -14.15 -4.54
C ILE A 77 1.16 -14.87 -4.34
N ASP A 78 1.05 -16.12 -4.75
CA ASP A 78 -0.16 -16.93 -4.57
C ASP A 78 -0.45 -17.15 -3.08
N PHE A 79 0.57 -17.51 -2.30
CA PHE A 79 0.44 -17.71 -0.86
C PHE A 79 0.01 -16.40 -0.17
N MET A 80 0.71 -15.31 -0.47
CA MET A 80 0.41 -14.02 0.17
C MET A 80 -1.02 -13.57 -0.12
N ASN A 81 -1.47 -13.65 -1.36
CA ASN A 81 -2.84 -13.26 -1.73
C ASN A 81 -3.90 -14.23 -1.22
N ARG A 82 -3.54 -15.47 -0.93
CA ARG A 82 -4.46 -16.43 -0.29
C ARG A 82 -4.71 -16.10 1.18
N TYR A 83 -3.67 -15.70 1.91
CA TYR A 83 -3.75 -15.53 3.36
C TYR A 83 -3.86 -14.08 3.83
N LEU A 84 -3.57 -13.10 2.98
CA LEU A 84 -3.83 -11.69 3.30
C LEU A 84 -5.35 -11.41 3.33
N PRO A 85 -5.79 -10.44 4.16
CA PRO A 85 -7.15 -9.93 4.05
C PRO A 85 -7.42 -9.41 2.63
N ARG A 86 -8.67 -9.45 2.20
CA ARG A 86 -9.04 -9.08 0.82
C ARG A 86 -8.81 -7.62 0.47
N ASP A 87 -8.65 -6.77 1.46
CA ASP A 87 -8.37 -5.35 1.28
C ASP A 87 -6.86 -5.03 1.21
N ILE A 88 -6.01 -6.07 1.19
CA ILE A 88 -4.56 -5.95 0.93
C ILE A 88 -4.19 -6.97 -0.16
N VAL A 89 -3.68 -6.49 -1.28
CA VAL A 89 -3.34 -7.34 -2.42
C VAL A 89 -1.90 -7.08 -2.87
N ILE A 90 -1.14 -8.16 -3.08
CA ILE A 90 0.16 -8.09 -3.73
C ILE A 90 -0.07 -8.17 -5.23
N LYS A 91 0.17 -7.07 -5.93
CA LYS A 91 -0.06 -6.97 -7.37
C LYS A 91 1.10 -7.51 -8.18
N ARG A 92 2.31 -7.35 -7.65
CA ARG A 92 3.52 -7.73 -8.35
C ARG A 92 4.61 -8.10 -7.35
N ILE A 93 5.42 -9.07 -7.71
CA ILE A 93 6.58 -9.52 -6.95
C ILE A 93 7.78 -9.62 -7.88
N GLU A 94 8.94 -9.11 -7.44
CA GLU A 94 10.16 -9.10 -8.25
C GLU A 94 11.37 -9.35 -7.36
N GLU A 95 12.34 -10.10 -7.87
CA GLU A 95 13.62 -10.23 -7.21
C GLU A 95 14.54 -9.09 -7.65
N MET A 96 15.11 -8.40 -6.69
CA MET A 96 15.93 -7.21 -6.90
C MET A 96 17.38 -7.45 -6.49
N PRO A 97 18.32 -6.63 -6.98
CA PRO A 97 19.70 -6.66 -6.49
C PRO A 97 19.73 -6.47 -4.96
N GLU A 98 20.73 -7.04 -4.30
CA GLU A 98 20.85 -7.03 -2.84
C GLU A 98 20.78 -5.62 -2.22
N ARG A 99 21.34 -4.63 -2.92
CA ARG A 99 21.40 -3.24 -2.46
C ARG A 99 20.11 -2.43 -2.67
N PHE A 100 19.11 -2.99 -3.36
CA PHE A 100 17.86 -2.27 -3.58
C PHE A 100 17.16 -1.98 -2.23
N HIS A 101 16.68 -0.74 -2.08
CA HIS A 101 15.97 -0.28 -0.89
C HIS A 101 14.76 0.55 -1.32
N ALA A 102 13.56 0.09 -0.98
CA ALA A 102 12.32 0.69 -1.45
C ALA A 102 12.20 2.19 -1.15
N ARG A 103 12.70 2.63 -0.01
CA ARG A 103 12.67 4.05 0.37
C ARG A 103 13.76 4.87 -0.32
N TYR A 104 15.01 4.42 -0.28
CA TYR A 104 16.13 5.20 -0.77
C TYR A 104 16.25 5.22 -2.30
N ASN A 105 15.73 4.20 -2.97
CA ASN A 105 15.73 4.14 -4.43
C ASN A 105 14.43 4.69 -5.04
N ALA A 106 13.50 5.17 -4.23
CA ALA A 106 12.29 5.84 -4.74
C ALA A 106 12.67 7.18 -5.39
N VAL A 107 12.18 7.38 -6.61
CA VAL A 107 12.45 8.62 -7.38
C VAL A 107 11.29 9.62 -7.31
N GLY A 108 10.14 9.20 -6.80
CA GLY A 108 8.98 10.06 -6.66
C GLY A 108 7.78 9.31 -6.09
N LYS A 109 6.79 10.07 -5.67
CA LYS A 109 5.51 9.57 -5.18
C LYS A 109 4.39 10.39 -5.82
N LYS A 110 3.30 9.70 -6.15
CA LYS A 110 2.10 10.35 -6.68
C LYS A 110 0.95 10.15 -5.69
N TYR A 111 0.36 11.24 -5.27
CA TYR A 111 -0.85 11.24 -4.45
C TYR A 111 -2.02 11.73 -5.28
N SER A 112 -3.17 11.07 -5.12
CA SER A 112 -4.41 11.45 -5.79
C SER A 112 -5.51 11.62 -4.75
N TYR A 113 -6.20 12.76 -4.84
CA TYR A 113 -7.37 13.04 -4.01
C TYR A 113 -8.60 12.95 -4.89
N TYR A 114 -9.57 12.14 -4.49
CA TYR A 114 -10.81 11.93 -5.22
C TYR A 114 -11.92 12.70 -4.55
N VAL A 115 -12.56 13.58 -5.31
CA VAL A 115 -13.69 14.38 -4.84
C VAL A 115 -14.92 13.98 -5.65
N TRP A 116 -15.98 13.56 -4.96
CA TRP A 116 -17.28 13.33 -5.58
C TRP A 116 -18.06 14.64 -5.56
N ASN A 117 -18.00 15.36 -6.68
CA ASN A 117 -18.60 16.67 -6.82
C ASN A 117 -19.93 16.56 -7.58
N ASN A 118 -20.98 16.28 -6.85
CA ASN A 118 -22.34 16.15 -7.37
C ASN A 118 -23.31 16.49 -6.24
N VAL A 119 -24.50 16.98 -6.57
CA VAL A 119 -25.57 17.22 -5.59
C VAL A 119 -26.00 15.91 -4.95
N ILE A 120 -26.04 14.82 -5.73
CA ILE A 120 -26.41 13.48 -5.26
C ILE A 120 -25.14 12.74 -4.85
N PRO A 121 -25.06 12.22 -3.60
CA PRO A 121 -23.93 11.40 -3.17
C PRO A 121 -23.88 10.05 -3.89
N SER A 122 -22.74 9.39 -3.85
CA SER A 122 -22.56 8.03 -4.38
C SER A 122 -22.33 7.05 -3.23
N ALA A 123 -23.16 6.02 -3.18
CA ALA A 123 -22.98 4.94 -2.21
C ALA A 123 -21.69 4.15 -2.46
N PHE A 124 -21.30 3.96 -3.73
CA PHE A 124 -20.10 3.20 -4.09
C PHE A 124 -18.81 3.97 -3.86
N GLU A 125 -18.84 5.28 -4.04
CA GLU A 125 -17.64 6.13 -3.89
C GLU A 125 -17.47 6.68 -2.48
N ARG A 126 -18.39 6.43 -1.56
CA ARG A 126 -18.41 7.03 -0.21
C ARG A 126 -17.14 6.79 0.61
N ASN A 127 -16.46 5.68 0.39
CA ASN A 127 -15.25 5.31 1.14
C ASN A 127 -13.95 5.69 0.43
N HIS A 128 -14.03 6.12 -0.85
CA HIS A 128 -12.86 6.34 -1.70
C HIS A 128 -12.82 7.74 -2.29
N SER A 129 -13.77 8.61 -1.91
CA SER A 129 -13.82 9.99 -2.34
C SER A 129 -14.33 10.89 -1.22
N PHE A 130 -14.00 12.17 -1.32
CA PHE A 130 -14.57 13.22 -0.47
C PHE A 130 -15.83 13.76 -1.15
N TYR A 131 -16.96 13.69 -0.46
CA TYR A 131 -18.22 14.21 -0.96
C TYR A 131 -18.28 15.73 -0.80
N PHE A 132 -18.39 16.44 -1.91
CA PHE A 132 -18.50 17.90 -1.94
C PHE A 132 -19.62 18.30 -2.90
N PRO A 133 -20.84 18.62 -2.36
CA PRO A 133 -22.01 18.88 -3.21
C PRO A 133 -22.04 20.27 -3.84
N GLN A 134 -21.29 21.22 -3.31
CA GLN A 134 -21.26 22.61 -3.84
C GLN A 134 -20.56 22.65 -5.18
N GLU A 135 -20.95 23.61 -6.02
CA GLU A 135 -20.29 23.83 -7.29
C GLU A 135 -18.81 24.23 -7.09
N LEU A 136 -17.92 23.60 -7.85
CA LEU A 136 -16.50 23.93 -7.85
C LEU A 136 -16.16 24.82 -9.02
N ASP A 137 -15.44 25.92 -8.75
CA ASP A 137 -14.82 26.74 -9.79
C ASP A 137 -13.52 26.04 -10.21
N MET A 138 -13.56 25.33 -11.34
CA MET A 138 -12.42 24.55 -11.82
C MET A 138 -11.24 25.43 -12.21
N ASP A 139 -11.48 26.64 -12.70
CA ASP A 139 -10.41 27.58 -13.06
C ASP A 139 -9.62 28.03 -11.83
N LYS A 140 -10.34 28.35 -10.76
CA LYS A 140 -9.70 28.72 -9.47
C LYS A 140 -8.96 27.53 -8.85
N LEU A 141 -9.56 26.33 -8.93
CA LEU A 141 -8.94 25.13 -8.39
C LEU A 141 -7.63 24.81 -9.12
N ASN A 142 -7.65 24.84 -10.45
CA ASN A 142 -6.46 24.61 -11.27
C ASN A 142 -5.38 25.66 -10.99
N ALA A 143 -5.74 26.92 -10.86
CA ALA A 143 -4.80 27.99 -10.52
C ALA A 143 -4.16 27.78 -9.14
N ALA A 144 -4.92 27.30 -8.16
CA ALA A 144 -4.41 26.96 -6.83
C ALA A 144 -3.43 25.79 -6.85
N CYS A 145 -3.66 24.80 -7.72
CA CYS A 145 -2.80 23.63 -7.86
C CYS A 145 -1.46 23.93 -8.56
N GLU A 146 -1.37 25.04 -9.30
CA GLU A 146 -0.14 25.45 -10.00
C GLU A 146 0.86 26.18 -9.09
N ASN A 147 0.48 26.53 -7.87
CA ASN A 147 1.33 27.28 -6.93
C ASN A 147 2.19 26.36 -6.05
#